data_6921e8d9f6d3e80c7fd3c5a9ef47dff3
#
_entry.id   6921e8d9f6d3e80c7fd3c5a9ef47dff3
#
_cell.length_a   1.000
_cell.length_b   1.000
_cell.length_c   1.000
_cell.angle_alpha   90.00
_cell.angle_beta   90.00
_cell.angle_gamma   90.00
#
_symmetry.space_group_name_H-M   'P 1'
#
loop_
_entity.id
_entity.type
_entity.pdbx_description
1 polymer ?
#
loop_
_entity_poly.entity_id
_entity_poly.type
_entity_poly.pdbx_seq_one_letter_code
_entity_poly.pdbx_strand_id
1 'polypeptide(L)'
;HDNGYLENGYQFGWVSEDPKIFRLRPREVWTYQLIEAVFDYFKEKTGNVSETYDMFGHSAGGQFVHRFLLAMPGARVERAVAANPGSWTFPCVEGITGTDGKTYGWPYAVAATPFADAAHLTAFFARKMYVQIGTADTDENDSSLPKDAPSMAQGPHRYARGRNFFAACTTVAGESGMPLRFVLSEVEGV
;
A
#
# COMPACT_ATOMS: atom_id res chain seq x y z
N HIS A 1 -14.95 2.83 20.31
CA HIS A 1 -13.76 2.20 19.71
C HIS A 1 -13.08 3.25 18.85
N ASP A 2 -11.82 3.52 19.13
CA ASP A 2 -11.02 4.47 18.37
C ASP A 2 -10.63 3.84 17.03
N ASN A 3 -11.44 4.09 15.99
CA ASN A 3 -11.17 3.63 14.63
C ASN A 3 -9.81 4.14 14.10
N GLY A 4 -9.32 5.26 14.63
CA GLY A 4 -8.00 5.83 14.26
C GLY A 4 -6.83 4.91 14.59
N TYR A 5 -6.92 4.09 15.64
CA TYR A 5 -5.87 3.14 15.99
C TYR A 5 -5.74 2.00 14.97
N LEU A 6 -6.86 1.47 14.48
CA LEU A 6 -6.83 0.40 13.48
C LEU A 6 -6.32 0.89 12.12
N GLU A 7 -6.73 2.07 11.68
CA GLU A 7 -6.25 2.65 10.43
C GLU A 7 -4.79 3.09 10.53
N ASN A 8 -4.46 3.94 11.48
CA ASN A 8 -3.10 4.47 11.64
C ASN A 8 -2.09 3.41 12.05
N GLY A 9 -2.45 2.56 13.02
CA GLY A 9 -1.55 1.54 13.57
C GLY A 9 -1.37 0.37 12.61
N TYR A 10 -2.44 -0.14 12.00
CA TYR A 10 -2.40 -1.29 11.12
C TYR A 10 -2.21 -0.88 9.67
N GLN A 11 -3.20 -0.27 9.04
CA GLN A 11 -3.18 -0.04 7.59
C GLN A 11 -2.10 0.96 7.15
N PHE A 12 -1.77 1.97 7.99
CA PHE A 12 -0.80 3.03 7.69
C PHE A 12 0.52 2.87 8.46
N GLY A 13 0.66 1.78 9.24
CA GLY A 13 1.91 1.41 9.90
C GLY A 13 2.42 2.38 10.96
N TRP A 14 1.57 3.31 11.42
CA TRP A 14 1.96 4.41 12.32
C TRP A 14 3.16 5.21 11.83
N VAL A 15 3.25 5.35 10.51
CA VAL A 15 4.32 6.11 9.85
C VAL A 15 4.17 7.61 10.08
N SER A 16 2.93 8.09 10.21
CA SER A 16 2.60 9.50 10.49
C SER A 16 1.96 9.67 11.86
N GLU A 17 2.22 10.80 12.51
CA GLU A 17 1.55 11.20 13.77
C GLU A 17 0.07 11.51 13.54
N ASP A 18 -0.24 12.11 12.39
CA ASP A 18 -1.59 12.53 12.01
C ASP A 18 -1.93 11.90 10.65
N PRO A 19 -3.10 11.23 10.54
CA PRO A 19 -3.53 10.65 9.28
C PRO A 19 -3.91 11.68 8.21
N LYS A 20 -4.16 12.94 8.60
CA LYS A 20 -4.60 14.01 7.69
C LYS A 20 -3.46 14.95 7.28
N ILE A 21 -2.44 15.07 8.13
CA ILE A 21 -1.26 15.92 7.89
C ILE A 21 -0.04 15.05 8.09
N PHE A 22 0.65 14.72 7.02
CA PHE A 22 1.82 13.86 7.12
C PHE A 22 2.90 14.47 8.02
N ARG A 23 3.18 13.80 9.13
CA ARG A 23 4.27 14.10 10.06
C ARG A 23 5.00 12.81 10.36
N LEU A 24 6.14 12.64 9.72
CA LEU A 24 6.93 11.41 9.84
C LEU A 24 7.30 11.13 11.29
N ARG A 25 6.97 9.92 11.75
CA ARG A 25 7.39 9.41 13.06
C ARG A 25 8.77 8.77 12.98
N PRO A 26 9.51 8.70 14.09
CA PRO A 26 10.71 7.87 14.16
C PRO A 26 10.41 6.44 13.72
N ARG A 27 11.31 5.87 12.91
CA ARG A 27 11.09 4.56 12.29
C ARG A 27 10.91 3.43 13.30
N GLU A 28 11.53 3.56 14.48
CA GLU A 28 11.50 2.58 15.57
C GLU A 28 10.10 2.34 16.13
N VAL A 29 9.19 3.32 15.96
CA VAL A 29 7.81 3.21 16.46
C VAL A 29 6.80 2.81 15.38
N TRP A 30 7.25 2.57 14.15
CA TRP A 30 6.35 2.11 13.09
C TRP A 30 5.89 0.69 13.35
N THR A 31 4.60 0.42 13.25
CA THR A 31 4.05 -0.93 13.36
C THR A 31 4.65 -1.87 12.32
N TYR A 32 5.08 -1.34 11.18
CA TYR A 32 5.75 -2.11 10.13
C TYR A 32 7.04 -2.80 10.60
N GLN A 33 7.75 -2.24 11.59
CA GLN A 33 8.95 -2.88 12.16
C GLN A 33 8.64 -4.22 12.85
N LEU A 34 7.40 -4.41 13.32
CA LEU A 34 7.02 -5.67 13.97
C LEU A 34 7.13 -6.87 13.02
N ILE A 35 6.93 -6.67 11.72
CA ILE A 35 7.01 -7.78 10.74
C ILE A 35 8.43 -8.34 10.70
N GLU A 36 9.43 -7.47 10.61
CA GLU A 36 10.84 -7.89 10.63
C GLU A 36 11.23 -8.54 11.96
N ALA A 37 10.78 -7.96 13.08
CA ALA A 37 11.02 -8.51 14.41
C ALA A 37 10.36 -9.90 14.61
N VAL A 38 9.13 -10.08 14.10
CA VAL A 38 8.44 -11.38 14.13
C VAL A 38 9.18 -12.42 13.29
N PHE A 39 9.69 -12.03 12.13
CA PHE A 39 10.48 -12.94 11.29
C PHE A 39 11.79 -13.35 11.97
N ASP A 40 12.51 -12.42 12.62
CA ASP A 40 13.70 -12.74 13.38
C ASP A 40 13.39 -13.68 14.57
N TYR A 41 12.33 -13.38 15.31
CA TYR A 41 11.86 -14.24 16.40
C TYR A 41 11.49 -15.65 15.90
N PHE A 42 10.79 -15.75 14.76
CA PHE A 42 10.45 -17.03 14.14
C PHE A 42 11.72 -17.83 13.81
N LYS A 43 12.70 -17.21 13.17
CA LYS A 43 13.99 -17.85 12.83
C LYS A 43 14.71 -18.35 14.08
N GLU A 44 14.78 -17.52 15.11
CA GLU A 44 15.41 -17.90 16.39
C GLU A 44 14.73 -19.10 17.04
N LYS A 45 13.38 -19.11 17.08
CA LYS A 45 12.63 -20.18 17.76
C LYS A 45 12.55 -21.48 16.99
N THR A 46 12.65 -21.44 15.68
CA THR A 46 12.45 -22.63 14.81
C THR A 46 13.75 -23.15 14.20
N GLY A 47 14.85 -22.40 14.28
CA GLY A 47 16.08 -22.70 13.54
C GLY A 47 15.92 -22.49 12.03
N ASN A 48 14.89 -21.76 11.57
CA ASN A 48 14.67 -21.49 10.16
C ASN A 48 15.81 -20.66 9.57
N VAL A 49 16.37 -21.10 8.45
CA VAL A 49 17.52 -20.47 7.79
C VAL A 49 17.13 -19.55 6.61
N SER A 50 15.84 -19.41 6.30
CA SER A 50 15.38 -18.56 5.20
C SER A 50 15.84 -17.12 5.41
N GLU A 51 16.29 -16.47 4.34
CA GLU A 51 16.69 -15.06 4.36
C GLU A 51 15.52 -14.12 4.08
N THR A 52 14.47 -14.65 3.48
CA THR A 52 13.29 -13.89 3.04
C THR A 52 11.99 -14.56 3.45
N TYR A 53 10.89 -13.84 3.35
CA TYR A 53 9.52 -14.34 3.55
C TYR A 53 8.58 -13.80 2.48
N ASP A 54 7.46 -14.50 2.26
CA ASP A 54 6.37 -14.02 1.43
C ASP A 54 5.30 -13.34 2.28
N MET A 55 4.59 -12.39 1.69
CA MET A 55 3.55 -11.63 2.38
C MET A 55 2.25 -11.64 1.59
N PHE A 56 1.14 -11.92 2.26
CA PHE A 56 -0.21 -11.84 1.71
C PHE A 56 -1.11 -11.00 2.61
N GLY A 57 -1.91 -10.12 2.01
CA GLY A 57 -2.94 -9.38 2.73
C GLY A 57 -4.16 -9.13 1.86
N HIS A 58 -5.35 -9.31 2.43
CA HIS A 58 -6.64 -9.05 1.80
C HIS A 58 -7.33 -7.84 2.43
N SER A 59 -8.01 -7.02 1.65
CA SER A 59 -8.78 -5.84 2.11
C SER A 59 -7.89 -4.86 2.91
N ALA A 60 -8.14 -4.66 4.20
CA ALA A 60 -7.27 -3.89 5.10
C ALA A 60 -5.83 -4.46 5.14
N GLY A 61 -5.69 -5.80 5.06
CA GLY A 61 -4.38 -6.46 4.92
C GLY A 61 -3.69 -6.14 3.60
N GLY A 62 -4.43 -6.00 2.50
CA GLY A 62 -3.90 -5.55 1.22
C GLY A 62 -3.43 -4.09 1.28
N GLN A 63 -4.15 -3.25 2.03
CA GLN A 63 -3.70 -1.88 2.33
C GLN A 63 -2.40 -1.88 3.14
N PHE A 64 -2.28 -2.78 4.13
CA PHE A 64 -1.05 -2.95 4.90
C PHE A 64 0.12 -3.36 3.99
N VAL A 65 -0.07 -4.40 3.16
CA VAL A 65 1.02 -5.00 2.36
C VAL A 65 1.66 -3.98 1.42
N HIS A 66 0.88 -3.28 0.60
CA HIS A 66 1.47 -2.35 -0.37
C HIS A 66 2.13 -1.14 0.30
N ARG A 67 1.54 -0.62 1.39
CA ARG A 67 2.15 0.49 2.16
C ARG A 67 3.38 0.05 2.94
N PHE A 68 3.37 -1.19 3.46
CA PHE A 68 4.57 -1.79 4.07
C PHE A 68 5.73 -1.84 3.07
N LEU A 69 5.50 -2.35 1.86
CA LEU A 69 6.53 -2.41 0.82
C LEU A 69 7.02 -1.01 0.41
N LEU A 70 6.11 -0.04 0.35
CA LEU A 70 6.45 1.35 0.07
C LEU A 70 7.30 1.95 1.20
N ALA A 71 6.89 1.80 2.46
CA ALA A 71 7.58 2.43 3.60
C ALA A 71 8.88 1.72 4.01
N MET A 72 8.99 0.42 3.71
CA MET A 72 10.07 -0.47 4.15
C MET A 72 10.86 -1.06 2.97
N PRO A 73 11.59 -0.24 2.18
CA PRO A 73 12.28 -0.71 0.97
C PRO A 73 13.34 -1.79 1.26
N GLY A 74 13.89 -1.83 2.48
CA GLY A 74 14.84 -2.85 2.93
C GLY A 74 14.22 -4.09 3.58
N ALA A 75 12.89 -4.25 3.58
CA ALA A 75 12.22 -5.42 4.16
C ALA A 75 12.56 -6.71 3.39
N ARG A 76 12.70 -7.82 4.12
CA ARG A 76 13.10 -9.14 3.60
C ARG A 76 11.96 -9.89 2.88
N VAL A 77 11.02 -9.17 2.29
CA VAL A 77 9.92 -9.75 1.52
C VAL A 77 10.43 -10.20 0.15
N GLU A 78 10.29 -11.48 -0.20
CA GLU A 78 10.60 -11.99 -1.54
C GLU A 78 9.45 -11.72 -2.51
N ARG A 79 8.22 -12.07 -2.11
CA ARG A 79 7.00 -11.85 -2.91
C ARG A 79 5.89 -11.33 -2.01
N ALA A 80 5.06 -10.44 -2.55
CA ALA A 80 3.92 -9.91 -1.84
C ALA A 80 2.64 -9.95 -2.69
N VAL A 81 1.51 -10.17 -2.04
CA VAL A 81 0.18 -10.08 -2.65
C VAL A 81 -0.64 -9.07 -1.88
N ALA A 82 -1.02 -7.97 -2.52
CA ALA A 82 -2.00 -7.02 -2.02
C ALA A 82 -3.34 -7.30 -2.70
N ALA A 83 -4.24 -7.99 -1.98
CA ALA A 83 -5.52 -8.45 -2.51
C ALA A 83 -6.67 -7.51 -2.12
N ASN A 84 -7.41 -7.04 -3.10
CA ASN A 84 -8.62 -6.21 -2.97
C ASN A 84 -8.54 -5.10 -1.90
N PRO A 85 -7.48 -4.25 -1.87
CA PRO A 85 -7.43 -3.11 -0.95
C PRO A 85 -8.60 -2.17 -1.15
N GLY A 86 -9.14 -1.64 -0.05
CA GLY A 86 -10.18 -0.63 -0.09
C GLY A 86 -9.68 0.72 -0.63
N SER A 87 -8.38 1.02 -0.45
CA SER A 87 -7.70 2.18 -1.04
C SER A 87 -6.22 1.87 -1.25
N TRP A 88 -5.58 2.61 -2.15
CA TRP A 88 -4.17 2.49 -2.49
C TRP A 88 -3.40 3.78 -2.19
N THR A 89 -2.07 3.66 -2.08
CA THR A 89 -1.18 4.83 -2.07
C THR A 89 -0.57 4.98 -3.45
N PHE A 90 -1.07 5.93 -4.21
CA PHE A 90 -0.65 6.20 -5.59
C PHE A 90 0.75 6.83 -5.62
N PRO A 91 1.59 6.50 -6.61
CA PRO A 91 2.93 7.09 -6.75
C PRO A 91 2.88 8.51 -7.34
N CYS A 92 1.88 9.29 -6.98
CA CYS A 92 1.65 10.65 -7.48
C CYS A 92 2.32 11.64 -6.54
N VAL A 93 3.38 12.29 -6.98
CA VAL A 93 4.15 13.27 -6.17
C VAL A 93 3.39 14.58 -5.94
N GLU A 94 2.44 14.91 -6.82
CA GLU A 94 1.55 16.06 -6.68
C GLU A 94 0.30 15.75 -5.82
N GLY A 95 0.11 14.49 -5.43
CA GLY A 95 -1.09 14.03 -4.75
C GLY A 95 -2.19 13.61 -5.70
N ILE A 96 -3.33 13.19 -5.14
CA ILE A 96 -4.55 12.90 -5.90
C ILE A 96 -5.63 13.92 -5.57
N THR A 97 -6.39 14.34 -6.58
CA THR A 97 -7.53 15.23 -6.38
C THR A 97 -8.76 14.41 -6.01
N GLY A 98 -9.27 14.62 -4.80
CA GLY A 98 -10.48 13.98 -4.33
C GLY A 98 -11.74 14.47 -5.06
N THR A 99 -12.85 13.75 -4.87
CA THR A 99 -14.15 14.14 -5.45
C THR A 99 -14.72 15.46 -4.88
N ASP A 100 -14.12 15.96 -3.80
CA ASP A 100 -14.42 17.27 -3.19
C ASP A 100 -13.52 18.39 -3.73
N GLY A 101 -12.68 18.10 -4.72
CA GLY A 101 -11.76 19.05 -5.36
C GLY A 101 -10.49 19.37 -4.57
N LYS A 102 -10.27 18.74 -3.40
CA LYS A 102 -9.04 18.93 -2.61
C LYS A 102 -7.97 17.94 -3.02
N THR A 103 -6.71 18.33 -2.86
CA THR A 103 -5.55 17.44 -3.09
C THR A 103 -5.18 16.69 -1.82
N TYR A 104 -4.95 15.39 -1.96
CA TYR A 104 -4.62 14.47 -0.88
C TYR A 104 -3.26 13.81 -1.12
N GLY A 105 -2.43 13.81 -0.10
CA GLY A 105 -1.20 13.04 -0.02
C GLY A 105 -1.41 11.73 0.74
N TRP A 106 -0.47 11.39 1.64
CA TRP A 106 -0.57 10.20 2.47
C TRP A 106 -1.89 10.13 3.25
N PRO A 107 -2.56 8.96 3.32
CA PRO A 107 -2.14 7.64 2.81
C PRO A 107 -2.61 7.30 1.39
N TYR A 108 -3.13 8.27 0.64
CA TYR A 108 -3.72 8.05 -0.70
C TYR A 108 -2.73 8.28 -1.84
N ALA A 109 -1.69 9.07 -1.59
CA ALA A 109 -0.60 9.33 -2.51
C ALA A 109 0.72 9.57 -1.75
N VAL A 110 1.84 9.50 -2.45
CA VAL A 110 3.17 9.75 -1.88
C VAL A 110 3.49 11.23 -1.68
N ALA A 111 2.62 12.15 -2.11
CA ALA A 111 2.85 13.58 -2.05
C ALA A 111 3.22 14.06 -0.64
N ALA A 112 4.16 14.99 -0.57
CA ALA A 112 4.68 15.59 0.66
C ALA A 112 5.21 14.55 1.69
N THR A 113 5.65 13.40 1.23
CA THR A 113 6.29 12.37 2.06
C THR A 113 7.70 12.06 1.54
N PRO A 114 8.59 11.48 2.35
CA PRO A 114 9.88 11.00 1.86
C PRO A 114 9.75 9.84 0.85
N PHE A 115 8.58 9.22 0.74
CA PHE A 115 8.31 8.15 -0.22
C PHE A 115 8.16 8.65 -1.66
N ALA A 116 8.03 9.97 -1.86
CA ALA A 116 8.00 10.60 -3.18
C ALA A 116 9.38 10.71 -3.85
N ASP A 117 10.45 10.43 -3.10
CA ASP A 117 11.80 10.43 -3.63
C ASP A 117 11.99 9.38 -4.72
N ALA A 118 12.70 9.73 -5.81
CA ALA A 118 12.87 8.86 -6.98
C ALA A 118 13.59 7.53 -6.63
N ALA A 119 14.60 7.58 -5.75
CA ALA A 119 15.28 6.35 -5.32
C ALA A 119 14.36 5.44 -4.49
N HIS A 120 13.50 6.04 -3.68
CA HIS A 120 12.51 5.33 -2.88
C HIS A 120 11.44 4.65 -3.76
N LEU A 121 10.89 5.38 -4.74
CA LEU A 121 9.94 4.83 -5.71
C LEU A 121 10.58 3.72 -6.57
N THR A 122 11.83 3.91 -6.99
CA THR A 122 12.58 2.87 -7.72
C THR A 122 12.67 1.58 -6.90
N ALA A 123 13.01 1.69 -5.62
CA ALA A 123 13.07 0.53 -4.72
C ALA A 123 11.70 -0.13 -4.52
N PHE A 124 10.64 0.66 -4.41
CA PHE A 124 9.27 0.16 -4.32
C PHE A 124 8.84 -0.59 -5.59
N PHE A 125 9.03 0.00 -6.75
CA PHE A 125 8.67 -0.61 -8.04
C PHE A 125 9.49 -1.87 -8.38
N ALA A 126 10.69 -1.98 -7.82
CA ALA A 126 11.53 -3.16 -7.95
C ALA A 126 11.03 -4.36 -7.11
N ARG A 127 10.02 -4.20 -6.24
CA ARG A 127 9.45 -5.29 -5.43
C ARG A 127 8.60 -6.23 -6.29
N LYS A 128 8.67 -7.53 -6.03
CA LYS A 128 7.76 -8.52 -6.63
C LYS A 128 6.40 -8.46 -5.93
N MET A 129 5.52 -7.57 -6.39
CA MET A 129 4.18 -7.42 -5.83
C MET A 129 3.10 -7.79 -6.84
N TYR A 130 2.15 -8.60 -6.39
CA TYR A 130 0.92 -8.89 -7.11
C TYR A 130 -0.18 -7.93 -6.62
N VAL A 131 -0.65 -7.09 -7.52
CA VAL A 131 -1.89 -6.31 -7.37
C VAL A 131 -3.03 -7.25 -7.73
N GLN A 132 -3.56 -7.95 -6.72
CA GLN A 132 -4.62 -8.94 -6.95
C GLN A 132 -5.98 -8.29 -6.73
N ILE A 133 -6.86 -8.46 -7.71
CA ILE A 133 -8.21 -7.88 -7.69
C ILE A 133 -9.23 -8.88 -8.21
N GLY A 134 -10.37 -8.98 -7.54
CA GLY A 134 -11.50 -9.79 -7.97
C GLY A 134 -12.34 -9.09 -9.03
N THR A 135 -12.63 -9.76 -10.14
CA THR A 135 -13.39 -9.15 -11.24
C THR A 135 -14.85 -8.85 -10.88
N ALA A 136 -15.39 -9.52 -9.86
CA ALA A 136 -16.74 -9.30 -9.33
C ALA A 136 -16.80 -8.29 -8.17
N ASP A 137 -15.66 -7.78 -7.66
CA ASP A 137 -15.62 -6.77 -6.59
C ASP A 137 -15.93 -5.37 -7.15
N THR A 138 -17.15 -5.23 -7.69
CA THR A 138 -17.65 -4.06 -8.42
C THR A 138 -18.84 -3.37 -7.74
N ASP A 139 -19.16 -3.75 -6.51
CA ASP A 139 -20.25 -3.12 -5.76
C ASP A 139 -19.81 -1.77 -5.17
N GLU A 140 -20.33 -0.70 -5.75
CA GLU A 140 -20.11 0.68 -5.27
C GLU A 140 -20.81 0.95 -3.92
N ASN A 141 -21.79 0.10 -3.55
CA ASN A 141 -22.58 0.25 -2.34
C ASN A 141 -22.10 -0.64 -1.18
N ASP A 142 -21.05 -1.46 -1.40
CA ASP A 142 -20.47 -2.28 -0.33
C ASP A 142 -20.21 -1.42 0.92
N SER A 143 -20.75 -1.86 2.06
CA SER A 143 -20.67 -1.13 3.33
C SER A 143 -19.26 -1.03 3.90
N SER A 144 -18.36 -1.92 3.49
CA SER A 144 -16.95 -1.92 3.89
C SER A 144 -16.02 -1.15 2.93
N LEU A 145 -16.58 -0.63 1.82
CA LEU A 145 -15.83 0.18 0.87
C LEU A 145 -15.61 1.59 1.43
N PRO A 146 -14.37 2.09 1.55
CA PRO A 146 -14.11 3.49 1.88
C PRO A 146 -14.78 4.43 0.88
N LYS A 147 -15.56 5.41 1.38
CA LYS A 147 -16.33 6.38 0.56
C LYS A 147 -15.90 7.82 0.77
N ASP A 148 -14.78 8.04 1.43
CA ASP A 148 -14.15 9.34 1.55
C ASP A 148 -13.68 9.86 0.18
N ALA A 149 -13.59 11.17 0.02
CA ALA A 149 -13.31 11.82 -1.26
C ALA A 149 -12.06 11.31 -1.99
N PRO A 150 -10.90 11.10 -1.32
CA PRO A 150 -9.71 10.56 -1.98
C PRO A 150 -9.84 9.07 -2.35
N SER A 151 -10.57 8.27 -1.60
CA SER A 151 -10.83 6.87 -1.97
C SER A 151 -11.73 6.77 -3.20
N MET A 152 -12.78 7.60 -3.27
CA MET A 152 -13.69 7.63 -4.42
C MET A 152 -13.00 8.14 -5.70
N ALA A 153 -12.01 9.03 -5.57
CA ALA A 153 -11.21 9.48 -6.70
C ALA A 153 -10.34 8.36 -7.32
N GLN A 154 -10.03 7.32 -6.56
CA GLN A 154 -9.28 6.15 -7.05
C GLN A 154 -10.13 5.23 -7.94
N GLY A 155 -11.45 5.29 -7.78
CA GLY A 155 -12.42 4.50 -8.53
C GLY A 155 -13.66 4.17 -7.70
N PRO A 156 -14.78 3.81 -8.35
CA PRO A 156 -16.06 3.59 -7.68
C PRO A 156 -16.09 2.33 -6.80
N HIS A 157 -15.25 1.34 -7.06
CA HIS A 157 -15.18 0.05 -6.36
C HIS A 157 -13.75 -0.51 -6.37
N ARG A 158 -13.47 -1.57 -5.58
CA ARG A 158 -12.11 -2.09 -5.38
C ARG A 158 -11.45 -2.56 -6.66
N TYR A 159 -12.20 -3.23 -7.55
CA TYR A 159 -11.69 -3.64 -8.86
C TYR A 159 -11.15 -2.45 -9.67
N ALA A 160 -11.93 -1.39 -9.81
CA ALA A 160 -11.48 -0.19 -10.53
C ALA A 160 -10.27 0.47 -9.85
N ARG A 161 -10.27 0.57 -8.51
CA ARG A 161 -9.16 1.17 -7.75
C ARG A 161 -7.85 0.42 -7.97
N GLY A 162 -7.87 -0.90 -7.97
CA GLY A 162 -6.67 -1.71 -8.20
C GLY A 162 -6.13 -1.55 -9.62
N ARG A 163 -6.98 -1.53 -10.64
CA ARG A 163 -6.59 -1.26 -12.03
C ARG A 163 -5.99 0.14 -12.20
N ASN A 164 -6.62 1.16 -11.62
CA ASN A 164 -6.16 2.53 -11.69
C ASN A 164 -4.82 2.71 -10.97
N PHE A 165 -4.64 2.06 -9.81
CA PHE A 165 -3.35 2.05 -9.11
C PHE A 165 -2.25 1.41 -9.97
N PHE A 166 -2.51 0.22 -10.55
CA PHE A 166 -1.54 -0.46 -11.41
C PHE A 166 -1.18 0.37 -12.64
N ALA A 167 -2.18 0.99 -13.28
CA ALA A 167 -1.96 1.88 -14.40
C ALA A 167 -1.10 3.08 -14.03
N ALA A 168 -1.38 3.73 -12.88
CA ALA A 168 -0.57 4.84 -12.39
C ALA A 168 0.89 4.43 -12.12
N CYS A 169 1.10 3.25 -11.49
CA CYS A 169 2.45 2.71 -11.29
C CYS A 169 3.17 2.48 -12.62
N THR A 170 2.47 1.95 -13.63
CA THR A 170 3.02 1.70 -14.96
C THR A 170 3.41 3.00 -15.65
N THR A 171 2.56 4.02 -15.58
CA THR A 171 2.85 5.35 -16.15
C THR A 171 4.06 5.99 -15.50
N VAL A 172 4.07 6.11 -14.18
CA VAL A 172 5.17 6.76 -13.44
C VAL A 172 6.49 6.02 -13.65
N ALA A 173 6.48 4.69 -13.60
CA ALA A 173 7.69 3.90 -13.85
C ALA A 173 8.21 4.09 -15.28
N GLY A 174 7.32 4.06 -16.27
CA GLY A 174 7.68 4.26 -17.68
C GLY A 174 8.25 5.64 -17.98
N GLU A 175 7.58 6.70 -17.51
CA GLU A 175 8.02 8.09 -17.70
C GLU A 175 9.35 8.40 -17.00
N SER A 176 9.62 7.75 -15.87
CA SER A 176 10.83 7.95 -15.07
C SER A 176 11.96 6.95 -15.39
N GLY A 177 11.74 5.99 -16.29
CA GLY A 177 12.73 4.95 -16.61
C GLY A 177 13.00 3.99 -15.43
N MET A 178 12.05 3.85 -14.49
CA MET A 178 12.18 2.98 -13.33
C MET A 178 11.75 1.54 -13.66
N PRO A 179 12.34 0.50 -13.02
CA PRO A 179 11.85 -0.86 -13.15
C PRO A 179 10.43 -0.98 -12.57
N LEU A 180 9.55 -1.77 -13.18
CA LEU A 180 8.27 -2.14 -12.57
C LEU A 180 8.15 -3.68 -12.55
N ARG A 181 8.17 -4.27 -11.34
CA ARG A 181 8.03 -5.72 -11.15
C ARG A 181 6.67 -6.09 -10.55
N PHE A 182 5.72 -5.16 -10.56
CA PHE A 182 4.33 -5.45 -10.17
C PHE A 182 3.63 -6.24 -11.27
N VAL A 183 2.74 -7.13 -10.85
CA VAL A 183 1.90 -7.93 -11.73
C VAL A 183 0.45 -7.68 -11.37
N LEU A 184 -0.36 -7.27 -12.33
CA LEU A 184 -1.82 -7.23 -12.17
C LEU A 184 -2.35 -8.66 -12.27
N SER A 185 -3.02 -9.11 -11.21
CA SER A 185 -3.62 -10.45 -11.12
C SER A 185 -5.13 -10.31 -10.95
N GLU A 186 -5.88 -10.60 -11.98
CA GLU A 186 -7.35 -10.56 -11.95
C GLU A 186 -7.89 -11.96 -11.66
N VAL A 187 -8.70 -12.07 -10.60
CA VAL A 187 -9.32 -13.34 -10.18
C VAL A 187 -10.79 -13.30 -10.56
N GLU A 188 -11.19 -14.25 -11.40
CA GLU A 188 -12.56 -14.33 -11.90
C GLU A 188 -13.53 -14.73 -10.78
N GLY A 189 -14.70 -14.07 -10.71
CA GLY A 189 -15.81 -14.43 -9.83
C GLY A 189 -15.60 -14.11 -8.34
N VAL A 190 -14.58 -13.34 -8.01
CA VAL A 190 -14.29 -12.93 -6.62
C VAL A 190 -14.42 -11.41 -6.49
#